data_a2edb63885c873cd27daa9fca316ba26
#
_entry.id   a2edb63885c873cd27daa9fca316ba26
#
_cell.length_a   1.000
_cell.length_b   1.000
_cell.length_c   1.000
_cell.angle_alpha   90.00
_cell.angle_beta   90.00
_cell.angle_gamma   90.00
#
_symmetry.space_group_name_H-M   'P 1'
#
loop_
_entity.id
_entity.type
_entity.pdbx_description
1 polymer ?
#
loop_
_entity_poly.entity_id
_entity_poly.type
_entity_poly.pdbx_seq_one_letter_code
_entity_poly.pdbx_strand_id
1 'polypeptide(L)'
;VTSPLLSVVLSFRNEAEVIPELIERLDRALTGASIDYELIFVNDASTDASLALLEKHRVSNPRVKILNMSRRFGVAPCVIAGMRHAKGDAVVYMDADLQDPPELIPTLWAR
;
A
#
# COMPACT_ATOMS: atom_id res chain seq x y z
N VAL A 1 5.96 -22.64 -12.29
CA VAL A 1 5.88 -21.25 -12.72
C VAL A 1 5.26 -20.40 -11.63
N THR A 2 6.00 -19.39 -11.18
CA THR A 2 5.50 -18.48 -10.17
C THR A 2 4.69 -17.37 -10.83
N SER A 3 3.56 -17.03 -10.22
CA SER A 3 2.76 -15.89 -10.68
C SER A 3 3.54 -14.59 -10.47
N PRO A 4 3.43 -13.61 -11.38
CA PRO A 4 4.04 -12.32 -11.15
C PRO A 4 3.49 -11.65 -9.90
N LEU A 5 4.34 -10.97 -9.16
CA LEU A 5 3.97 -10.25 -7.95
C LEU A 5 3.91 -8.76 -8.24
N LEU A 6 2.83 -8.12 -7.82
CA LEU A 6 2.66 -6.68 -7.89
C LEU A 6 2.93 -6.06 -6.53
N SER A 7 3.81 -5.06 -6.47
CA SER A 7 4.01 -4.29 -5.24
C SER A 7 3.26 -2.97 -5.36
N VAL A 8 2.34 -2.74 -4.42
CA VAL A 8 1.62 -1.47 -4.33
C VAL A 8 2.24 -0.67 -3.20
N VAL A 9 2.86 0.46 -3.52
CA VAL A 9 3.49 1.34 -2.55
C VAL A 9 2.55 2.49 -2.25
N LEU A 10 2.23 2.68 -0.97
CA LEU A 10 1.31 3.71 -0.52
C LEU A 10 1.99 4.52 0.58
N SER A 11 2.24 5.81 0.33
CA SER A 11 2.72 6.70 1.39
C SER A 11 1.53 7.37 2.06
N PHE A 12 1.64 7.60 3.37
CA PHE A 12 0.56 8.24 4.10
C PHE A 12 1.08 9.03 5.30
N ARG A 13 0.30 10.01 5.70
CA ARG A 13 0.47 10.72 6.96
C ARG A 13 -0.91 11.12 7.44
N ASN A 14 -1.30 10.60 8.62
CA ASN A 14 -2.59 10.92 9.26
C ASN A 14 -3.80 10.59 8.38
N GLU A 15 -3.89 9.33 7.94
CA GLU A 15 -4.98 8.84 7.09
C GLU A 15 -5.80 7.74 7.80
N ALA A 16 -5.94 7.83 9.12
CA ALA A 16 -6.63 6.80 9.90
C ALA A 16 -8.05 6.51 9.42
N GLU A 17 -8.77 7.54 8.97
CA GLU A 17 -10.17 7.38 8.56
C GLU A 17 -10.32 6.59 7.25
N VAL A 18 -9.35 6.69 6.34
CA VAL A 18 -9.48 6.06 5.02
C VAL A 18 -8.74 4.72 4.91
N ILE A 19 -7.79 4.43 5.79
CA ILE A 19 -6.98 3.22 5.70
C ILE A 19 -7.82 1.93 5.67
N PRO A 20 -8.81 1.72 6.55
CA PRO A 20 -9.60 0.48 6.50
C PRO A 20 -10.33 0.28 5.18
N GLU A 21 -10.96 1.33 4.65
CA GLU A 21 -11.66 1.26 3.37
C GLU A 21 -10.68 1.03 2.22
N LEU A 22 -9.53 1.69 2.28
CA LEU A 22 -8.50 1.55 1.24
C LEU A 22 -8.00 0.12 1.15
N ILE A 23 -7.68 -0.51 2.28
CA ILE A 23 -7.21 -1.90 2.30
C ILE A 23 -8.30 -2.83 1.76
N GLU A 24 -9.55 -2.63 2.18
CA GLU A 24 -10.64 -3.47 1.72
C GLU A 24 -10.83 -3.36 0.20
N ARG A 25 -10.79 -2.16 -0.34
CA ARG A 25 -10.95 -1.95 -1.77
C ARG A 25 -9.77 -2.52 -2.57
N LEU A 26 -8.54 -2.37 -2.07
CA LEU A 26 -7.37 -2.95 -2.70
C LEU A 26 -7.45 -4.48 -2.72
N ASP A 27 -7.78 -5.09 -1.57
CA ASP A 27 -7.89 -6.54 -1.49
C ASP A 27 -8.96 -7.07 -2.43
N ARG A 28 -10.10 -6.40 -2.48
CA ARG A 28 -11.21 -6.83 -3.35
C ARG A 28 -10.84 -6.71 -4.83
N ALA A 29 -10.25 -5.59 -5.22
CA ALA A 29 -9.90 -5.35 -6.62
C ALA A 29 -8.81 -6.29 -7.11
N LEU A 30 -7.76 -6.49 -6.31
CA LEU A 30 -6.62 -7.30 -6.72
C LEU A 30 -6.91 -8.79 -6.64
N THR A 31 -7.61 -9.22 -5.59
CA THR A 31 -8.04 -10.62 -5.46
C THR A 31 -9.03 -10.97 -6.57
N GLY A 32 -9.98 -10.08 -6.86
CA GLY A 32 -10.96 -10.30 -7.92
C GLY A 32 -10.32 -10.40 -9.30
N ALA A 33 -9.17 -9.79 -9.52
CA ALA A 33 -8.44 -9.87 -10.78
C ALA A 33 -7.39 -10.99 -10.80
N SER A 34 -7.32 -11.80 -9.74
CA SER A 34 -6.35 -12.90 -9.58
C SER A 34 -4.91 -12.43 -9.65
N ILE A 35 -4.63 -11.26 -9.08
CA ILE A 35 -3.28 -10.69 -9.01
C ILE A 35 -2.66 -11.03 -7.67
N ASP A 36 -1.44 -11.59 -7.69
CA ASP A 36 -0.63 -11.72 -6.48
C ASP A 36 -0.02 -10.36 -6.16
N TYR A 37 -0.09 -9.94 -4.90
CA TYR A 37 0.33 -8.59 -4.54
C TYR A 37 0.83 -8.49 -3.11
N GLU A 38 1.60 -7.45 -2.86
CA GLU A 38 1.94 -6.97 -1.52
C GLU A 38 1.59 -5.50 -1.43
N LEU A 39 1.17 -5.06 -0.25
CA LEU A 39 0.84 -3.66 0.03
C LEU A 39 1.92 -3.12 0.97
N ILE A 40 2.68 -2.14 0.51
CA ILE A 40 3.74 -1.52 1.30
C ILE A 40 3.29 -0.13 1.71
N PHE A 41 2.88 0.00 2.97
CA PHE A 41 2.47 1.29 3.54
C PHE A 41 3.67 1.97 4.16
N VAL A 42 4.01 3.14 3.64
CA VAL A 42 5.12 3.94 4.19
C VAL A 42 4.54 5.04 5.07
N ASN A 43 4.76 4.92 6.37
CA ASN A 43 4.26 5.86 7.37
C ASN A 43 5.23 7.04 7.48
N ASP A 44 4.79 8.21 7.02
CA ASP A 44 5.60 9.43 7.08
C ASP A 44 5.37 10.16 8.40
N ALA A 45 5.68 9.45 9.50
CA ALA A 45 5.60 9.98 10.88
C ALA A 45 4.20 10.46 11.25
N SER A 46 3.18 9.61 11.05
CA SER A 46 1.81 9.93 11.45
C SER A 46 1.70 10.14 12.95
N THR A 47 0.85 11.07 13.34
CA THR A 47 0.58 11.40 14.75
C THR A 47 -0.81 10.95 15.21
N ASP A 48 -1.61 10.40 14.32
CA ASP A 48 -2.94 9.87 14.64
C ASP A 48 -2.92 8.34 14.81
N ALA A 49 -4.06 7.69 14.74
CA ALA A 49 -4.18 6.25 14.90
C ALA A 49 -3.84 5.44 13.64
N SER A 50 -3.30 6.07 12.58
CA SER A 50 -3.01 5.38 11.32
C SER A 50 -2.12 4.16 11.50
N LEU A 51 -1.02 4.30 12.23
CA LEU A 51 -0.09 3.19 12.43
C LEU A 51 -0.74 2.05 13.23
N ALA A 52 -1.48 2.37 14.29
CA ALA A 52 -2.15 1.36 15.09
C ALA A 52 -3.16 0.56 14.26
N LEU A 53 -3.91 1.24 13.39
CA LEU A 53 -4.86 0.58 12.51
C LEU A 53 -4.15 -0.34 11.52
N LEU A 54 -3.05 0.10 10.92
CA LEU A 54 -2.27 -0.72 10.01
C LEU A 54 -1.68 -1.94 10.69
N GLU A 55 -1.14 -1.78 11.89
CA GLU A 55 -0.60 -2.91 12.65
C GLU A 55 -1.69 -3.96 12.91
N LYS A 56 -2.90 -3.53 13.21
CA LYS A 56 -4.04 -4.42 13.40
C LYS A 56 -4.38 -5.17 12.12
N HIS A 57 -4.38 -4.49 10.98
CA HIS A 57 -4.63 -5.13 9.69
C HIS A 57 -3.52 -6.09 9.31
N ARG A 58 -2.27 -5.74 9.61
CA ARG A 58 -1.12 -6.58 9.28
C ARG A 58 -1.20 -7.94 9.96
N VAL A 59 -1.71 -8.01 11.18
CA VAL A 59 -1.85 -9.26 11.91
C VAL A 59 -2.75 -10.25 11.17
N SER A 60 -3.82 -9.77 10.54
CA SER A 60 -4.77 -10.64 9.83
C SER A 60 -4.52 -10.70 8.32
N ASN A 61 -3.65 -9.85 7.78
CA ASN A 61 -3.39 -9.79 6.34
C ASN A 61 -1.88 -9.78 6.08
N PRO A 62 -1.30 -10.95 5.73
CA PRO A 62 0.15 -11.04 5.54
C PRO A 62 0.66 -10.26 4.32
N ARG A 63 -0.22 -9.75 3.47
CA ARG A 63 0.19 -8.93 2.32
C ARG A 63 0.51 -7.50 2.72
N VAL A 64 0.05 -7.07 3.91
CA VAL A 64 0.30 -5.71 4.41
C VAL A 64 1.67 -5.64 5.05
N LYS A 65 2.50 -4.72 4.58
CA LYS A 65 3.82 -4.43 5.12
C LYS A 65 3.89 -2.96 5.47
N ILE A 66 4.62 -2.64 6.53
CA ILE A 66 4.66 -1.28 7.05
C ILE A 66 6.12 -0.83 7.18
N LEU A 67 6.43 0.33 6.60
CA LEU A 67 7.71 1.00 6.79
C LEU A 67 7.45 2.28 7.58
N ASN A 68 8.16 2.45 8.68
CA ASN A 68 8.04 3.64 9.51
C ASN A 68 9.24 4.54 9.25
N MET A 69 8.99 5.75 8.76
CA MET A 69 10.04 6.75 8.61
C MET A 69 10.35 7.34 9.98
N SER A 70 11.63 7.66 10.22
CA SER A 70 12.08 8.16 11.52
C SER A 70 11.59 9.59 11.80
N ARG A 71 11.21 10.32 10.77
CA ARG A 71 10.63 11.66 10.87
C ARG A 71 9.86 11.95 9.60
N ARG A 72 9.20 13.10 9.53
CA ARG A 72 8.48 13.48 8.33
C ARG A 72 9.47 13.88 7.23
N PHE A 73 9.50 13.09 6.15
CA PHE A 73 10.39 13.31 5.00
C PHE A 73 9.66 13.85 3.79
N GLY A 74 8.34 13.68 3.71
CA GLY A 74 7.56 14.03 2.53
C GLY A 74 7.36 12.86 1.58
N VAL A 75 6.61 13.11 0.50
CA VAL A 75 6.15 12.05 -0.40
C VAL A 75 7.32 11.38 -1.15
N ALA A 76 8.22 12.17 -1.74
CA ALA A 76 9.27 11.61 -2.58
C ALA A 76 10.20 10.65 -1.84
N PRO A 77 10.74 10.98 -0.67
CA PRO A 77 11.55 10.02 0.10
C PRO A 77 10.75 8.77 0.50
N CYS A 78 9.46 8.91 0.83
CA CYS A 78 8.63 7.76 1.18
C CYS A 78 8.43 6.83 -0.01
N VAL A 79 8.22 7.38 -1.20
CA VAL A 79 8.09 6.57 -2.42
C VAL A 79 9.39 5.78 -2.67
N ILE A 80 10.53 6.43 -2.53
CA ILE A 80 11.83 5.78 -2.73
C ILE A 80 12.03 4.65 -1.71
N ALA A 81 11.70 4.91 -0.44
CA ALA A 81 11.82 3.89 0.60
C ALA A 81 10.92 2.68 0.30
N GLY A 82 9.68 2.92 -0.10
CA GLY A 82 8.76 1.85 -0.47
C GLY A 82 9.26 1.05 -1.66
N MET A 83 9.76 1.73 -2.68
CA MET A 83 10.29 1.06 -3.87
C MET A 83 11.49 0.18 -3.56
N ARG A 84 12.36 0.61 -2.65
CA ARG A 84 13.52 -0.19 -2.24
C ARG A 84 13.14 -1.47 -1.53
N HIS A 85 12.00 -1.49 -0.87
CA HIS A 85 11.52 -2.67 -0.15
C HIS A 85 10.56 -3.52 -0.98
N ALA A 86 10.18 -3.06 -2.17
CA ALA A 86 9.28 -3.79 -3.05
C ALA A 86 9.97 -5.03 -3.61
N LYS A 87 9.27 -6.17 -3.55
CA LYS A 87 9.76 -7.45 -4.08
C LYS A 87 9.05 -7.86 -5.35
N GLY A 88 8.11 -7.06 -5.81
CA GLY A 88 7.29 -7.40 -6.96
C GLY A 88 8.01 -7.27 -8.29
N ASP A 89 7.46 -7.92 -9.30
CA ASP A 89 7.92 -7.81 -10.68
C ASP A 89 7.54 -6.46 -11.28
N ALA A 90 6.53 -5.82 -10.74
CA ALA A 90 6.12 -4.47 -11.09
C ALA A 90 5.73 -3.71 -9.83
N VAL A 91 5.83 -2.39 -9.86
CA VAL A 91 5.51 -1.53 -8.73
C VAL A 91 4.52 -0.46 -9.16
N VAL A 92 3.46 -0.29 -8.38
CA VAL A 92 2.51 0.81 -8.54
C VAL A 92 2.60 1.68 -7.29
N TYR A 93 2.69 2.99 -7.49
CA TYR A 93 2.60 3.94 -6.39
C TYR A 93 1.23 4.61 -6.39
N MET A 94 0.65 4.79 -5.21
CA MET A 94 -0.56 5.60 -5.06
C MET A 94 -0.58 6.26 -3.69
N ASP A 95 -1.25 7.40 -3.59
CA ASP A 95 -1.47 8.06 -2.31
C ASP A 95 -2.57 7.32 -1.54
N ALA A 96 -2.43 7.25 -0.22
CA ALA A 96 -3.36 6.53 0.64
C ALA A 96 -4.53 7.43 1.08
N ASP A 97 -5.14 8.14 0.14
CA ASP A 97 -6.24 9.09 0.41
C ASP A 97 -7.52 8.81 -0.39
N LEU A 98 -7.55 7.71 -1.13
CA LEU A 98 -8.68 7.29 -1.97
C LEU A 98 -9.00 8.22 -3.14
N GLN A 99 -8.12 9.17 -3.48
CA GLN A 99 -8.29 9.98 -4.67
C GLN A 99 -8.04 9.18 -5.93
N ASP A 100 -7.10 8.22 -5.88
CA ASP A 100 -6.87 7.30 -6.97
C ASP A 100 -7.66 6.02 -6.71
N PRO A 101 -8.62 5.64 -7.58
CA PRO A 101 -9.41 4.44 -7.33
C PRO A 101 -8.56 3.18 -7.38
N PRO A 102 -8.55 2.37 -6.32
CA PRO A 102 -7.80 1.10 -6.35
C PRO A 102 -8.23 0.17 -7.48
N GLU A 103 -9.46 0.31 -7.93
CA GLU A 103 -10.04 -0.51 -8.99
C GLU A 103 -9.39 -0.29 -10.35
N LEU A 104 -8.61 0.78 -10.51
CA LEU A 104 -7.85 1.03 -11.74
C LEU A 104 -6.61 0.15 -11.87
N ILE A 105 -6.10 -0.40 -10.76
CA ILE A 105 -4.86 -1.18 -10.77
C ILE A 105 -4.97 -2.41 -11.68
N PRO A 106 -6.04 -3.23 -11.63
CA PRO A 106 -6.16 -4.35 -12.55
C PRO A 106 -6.10 -3.94 -14.02
N THR A 107 -6.68 -2.80 -14.37
CA THR A 107 -6.64 -2.29 -15.74
C THR A 107 -5.21 -1.95 -16.18
N LEU A 108 -4.44 -1.31 -15.29
CA LEU A 108 -3.04 -1.00 -15.57
C LEU A 108 -2.18 -2.26 -15.66
N TRP A 109 -2.44 -3.24 -14.79
CA TRP A 109 -1.71 -4.50 -14.76
C TRP A 109 -1.89 -5.30 -16.04
N ALA A 110 -3.09 -5.27 -16.61
CA ALA A 110 -3.41 -6.04 -17.81
C ALA A 110 -2.72 -5.49 -19.08
N ARG A 111 -2.12 -4.33 -18.99
CA ARG A 111 -1.39 -3.73 -20.10
C ARG A 111 0.11 -4.04 -19.99
#